data_25dffa4d5237fb5162a0ff0ffae0ecef
#
_entry.id   25dffa4d5237fb5162a0ff0ffae0ecef
#
_cell.length_a   1.000
_cell.length_b   1.000
_cell.length_c   1.000
_cell.angle_alpha   90.00
_cell.angle_beta   90.00
_cell.angle_gamma   90.00
#
_symmetry.space_group_name_H-M   'P 1'
#
loop_
_entity.id
_entity.type
_entity.pdbx_description
1 polymer ?
#
loop_
_entity_poly.entity_id
_entity_poly.type
_entity_poly.pdbx_seq_one_letter_code
_entity_poly.pdbx_strand_id
1 'polypeptide(L)'
;MATYVILSRFSPEAFQEPKEFKDLATAVAARIKRDCPGVVWKDSYATLGRFDVVDIVEAADAKEVEKAAMIIRALGHSTTETLLATPWKEFLAAL
;
A
#
# COMPACT_ATOMS: atom_id res chain seq x y z
N MET A 1 -17.21 -0.29 -3.04
CA MET A 1 -15.81 -0.17 -3.50
C MET A 1 -15.11 -1.50 -3.33
N ALA A 2 -14.17 -1.79 -4.20
CA ALA A 2 -13.38 -3.00 -4.07
C ALA A 2 -12.26 -2.83 -3.05
N THR A 3 -11.85 -3.94 -2.45
CA THR A 3 -10.76 -3.98 -1.49
C THR A 3 -9.49 -4.50 -2.16
N TYR A 4 -8.38 -3.88 -1.85
CA TYR A 4 -7.06 -4.27 -2.36
C TYR A 4 -6.07 -4.39 -1.21
N VAL A 5 -5.11 -5.30 -1.38
CA VAL A 5 -4.00 -5.43 -0.44
C VAL A 5 -2.73 -5.07 -1.20
N ILE A 6 -1.99 -4.09 -0.70
CA ILE A 6 -0.71 -3.68 -1.27
C ILE A 6 0.39 -4.21 -0.36
N LEU A 7 1.22 -5.08 -0.92
CA LEU A 7 2.36 -5.66 -0.24
C LEU A 7 3.61 -4.92 -0.72
N SER A 8 4.38 -4.36 0.20
CA SER A 8 5.57 -3.59 -0.15
C SER A 8 6.82 -4.17 0.47
N ARG A 9 7.90 -4.16 -0.29
CA ARG A 9 9.21 -4.56 0.17
C ARG A 9 10.20 -3.44 -0.13
N PHE A 10 10.92 -2.99 0.90
CA PHE A 10 11.88 -1.90 0.75
C PHE A 10 13.16 -2.37 0.09
N SER A 11 13.75 -1.49 -0.72
CA SER A 11 15.10 -1.66 -1.19
C SER A 11 16.06 -1.45 -0.02
N PRO A 12 17.15 -2.24 0.07
CA PRO A 12 18.17 -2.02 1.10
C PRO A 12 18.77 -0.61 1.10
N GLU A 13 18.70 0.08 -0.04
CA GLU A 13 19.22 1.43 -0.20
C GLU A 13 18.24 2.53 0.19
N ALA A 14 16.99 2.18 0.52
CA ALA A 14 15.96 3.16 0.79
C ALA A 14 16.26 4.02 2.02
N PHE A 15 16.88 3.41 3.01
CA PHE A 15 17.25 4.11 4.25
C PHE A 15 18.28 3.30 5.02
N GLN A 16 19.05 3.98 5.87
CA GLN A 16 20.04 3.34 6.73
C GLN A 16 19.63 3.36 8.19
N GLU A 17 18.76 4.28 8.56
CA GLU A 17 18.29 4.46 9.93
C GLU A 17 16.79 4.40 10.01
N PRO A 18 16.21 3.83 11.10
CA PRO A 18 14.76 3.75 11.26
C PRO A 18 14.06 5.10 11.18
N LYS A 19 14.71 6.18 11.62
CA LYS A 19 14.14 7.52 11.54
C LYS A 19 13.96 7.97 10.09
N GLU A 20 14.92 7.64 9.23
CA GLU A 20 14.82 7.96 7.79
C GLU A 20 13.62 7.27 7.17
N PHE A 21 13.36 6.02 7.57
CA PHE A 21 12.19 5.31 7.11
C PHE A 21 10.89 5.99 7.55
N LYS A 22 10.84 6.46 8.78
CA LYS A 22 9.66 7.17 9.29
C LYS A 22 9.38 8.43 8.47
N ASP A 23 10.42 9.18 8.14
CA ASP A 23 10.29 10.39 7.34
C ASP A 23 9.86 10.06 5.91
N LEU A 24 10.41 9.00 5.33
CA LEU A 24 10.04 8.52 4.01
C LEU A 24 8.58 8.09 3.97
N ALA A 25 8.15 7.31 4.95
CA ALA A 25 6.76 6.84 5.02
C ALA A 25 5.78 8.01 5.13
N THR A 26 6.12 9.03 5.91
CA THR A 26 5.30 10.23 6.05
C THR A 26 5.18 10.97 4.72
N ALA A 27 6.29 11.12 3.99
CA ALA A 27 6.30 11.79 2.69
C ALA A 27 5.48 11.02 1.65
N VAL A 28 5.61 9.71 1.61
CA VAL A 28 4.85 8.85 0.70
C VAL A 28 3.36 8.94 0.99
N ALA A 29 2.97 8.85 2.25
CA ALA A 29 1.57 8.94 2.65
C ALA A 29 0.95 10.30 2.26
N ALA A 30 1.67 11.39 2.46
CA ALA A 30 1.21 12.73 2.10
C ALA A 30 1.00 12.84 0.58
N ARG A 31 1.89 12.27 -0.20
CA ARG A 31 1.80 12.30 -1.66
C ARG A 31 0.60 11.50 -2.15
N ILE A 32 0.37 10.32 -1.60
CA ILE A 32 -0.76 9.48 -1.96
C ILE A 32 -2.07 10.19 -1.62
N LYS A 33 -2.15 10.79 -0.44
CA LYS A 33 -3.34 11.51 -0.02
C LYS A 33 -3.67 12.66 -0.96
N ARG A 34 -2.65 13.35 -1.45
CA ARG A 34 -2.82 14.47 -2.38
C ARG A 34 -3.22 14.01 -3.77
N ASP A 35 -2.54 12.99 -4.29
CA ASP A 35 -2.65 12.59 -5.71
C ASP A 35 -3.65 11.47 -5.97
N CYS A 36 -4.02 10.72 -4.93
CA CYS A 36 -4.95 9.58 -5.05
C CYS A 36 -6.12 9.73 -4.08
N PRO A 37 -6.94 10.79 -4.23
CA PRO A 37 -8.05 11.02 -3.28
C PRO A 37 -9.11 9.94 -3.32
N GLY A 38 -9.15 9.13 -4.39
CA GLY A 38 -10.11 8.04 -4.53
C GLY A 38 -9.73 6.76 -3.79
N VAL A 39 -8.55 6.73 -3.16
CA VAL A 39 -8.12 5.56 -2.38
C VAL A 39 -8.37 5.81 -0.91
N VAL A 40 -9.15 4.93 -0.28
CA VAL A 40 -9.40 4.97 1.15
C VAL A 40 -8.46 3.99 1.83
N TRP A 41 -7.54 4.52 2.63
CA TRP A 41 -6.58 3.71 3.39
C TRP A 41 -7.25 3.20 4.65
N LYS A 42 -7.40 1.87 4.77
CA LYS A 42 -8.13 1.26 5.88
C LYS A 42 -7.21 0.85 7.01
N ASP A 43 -6.13 0.14 6.69
CA ASP A 43 -5.18 -0.39 7.65
C ASP A 43 -3.80 -0.50 7.06
N SER A 44 -2.78 -0.44 7.91
CA SER A 44 -1.40 -0.67 7.53
C SER A 44 -0.71 -1.46 8.63
N TYR A 45 0.12 -2.42 8.24
CA TYR A 45 0.86 -3.27 9.18
C TYR A 45 2.32 -3.33 8.76
N ALA A 46 3.22 -3.24 9.72
CA ALA A 46 4.61 -3.61 9.52
C ALA A 46 4.71 -5.11 9.73
N THR A 47 5.39 -5.80 8.83
CA THR A 47 5.48 -7.26 8.87
C THR A 47 6.94 -7.71 8.85
N LEU A 48 7.18 -8.91 9.32
CA LEU A 48 8.46 -9.59 9.22
C LEU A 48 8.34 -10.69 8.18
N GLY A 49 9.33 -10.82 7.35
CA GLY A 49 9.39 -11.87 6.35
C GLY A 49 9.53 -11.31 4.95
N ARG A 50 8.79 -11.87 4.04
CA ARG A 50 8.93 -11.59 2.61
C ARG A 50 8.57 -10.15 2.24
N PHE A 51 7.60 -9.57 2.93
CA PHE A 51 7.19 -8.19 2.74
C PHE A 51 7.38 -7.42 4.02
N ASP A 52 7.58 -6.12 3.90
CA ASP A 52 7.85 -5.25 5.04
C ASP A 52 6.60 -4.48 5.48
N VAL A 53 5.68 -4.22 4.54
CA VAL A 53 4.44 -3.51 4.83
C VAL A 53 3.28 -4.19 4.12
N VAL A 54 2.16 -4.28 4.82
CA VAL A 54 0.88 -4.72 4.26
C VAL A 54 -0.11 -3.58 4.46
N ASP A 55 -0.65 -3.07 3.35
CA ASP A 55 -1.66 -2.01 3.36
C ASP A 55 -2.99 -2.57 2.85
N ILE A 56 -4.07 -2.23 3.52
CA ILE A 56 -5.41 -2.60 3.10
C ILE A 56 -6.14 -1.33 2.70
N VAL A 57 -6.59 -1.26 1.45
CA VAL A 57 -7.19 -0.07 0.88
C VAL A 57 -8.49 -0.42 0.15
N GLU A 58 -9.34 0.59 -0.03
CA GLU A 58 -10.55 0.47 -0.84
C GLU A 58 -10.56 1.56 -1.90
N ALA A 59 -11.06 1.23 -3.07
CA ALA A 59 -11.21 2.19 -4.15
C ALA A 59 -12.30 1.73 -5.12
N ALA A 60 -12.95 2.67 -5.78
CA ALA A 60 -13.92 2.37 -6.82
C ALA A 60 -13.24 1.99 -8.14
N ASP A 61 -12.03 2.48 -8.36
CA ASP A 61 -11.29 2.29 -9.60
C ASP A 61 -9.88 1.75 -9.31
N ALA A 62 -9.56 0.62 -9.93
CA ALA A 62 -8.26 -0.01 -9.82
C ALA A 62 -7.12 0.92 -10.23
N LYS A 63 -7.35 1.84 -11.17
CA LYS A 63 -6.33 2.80 -11.60
C LYS A 63 -5.84 3.68 -10.47
N GLU A 64 -6.71 4.05 -9.54
CA GLU A 64 -6.31 4.84 -8.38
C GLU A 64 -5.38 4.05 -7.47
N VAL A 65 -5.64 2.75 -7.31
CA VAL A 65 -4.76 1.87 -6.51
C VAL A 65 -3.42 1.65 -7.21
N GLU A 66 -3.44 1.46 -8.53
CA GLU A 66 -2.21 1.34 -9.32
C GLU A 66 -1.35 2.59 -9.19
N LYS A 67 -1.98 3.75 -9.22
CA LYS A 67 -1.30 5.04 -9.05
C LYS A 67 -0.67 5.16 -7.66
N ALA A 68 -1.39 4.76 -6.62
CA ALA A 68 -0.86 4.74 -5.26
C ALA A 68 0.33 3.79 -5.15
N ALA A 69 0.24 2.60 -5.73
CA ALA A 69 1.35 1.64 -5.74
C ALA A 69 2.56 2.21 -6.48
N MET A 70 2.35 2.92 -7.59
CA MET A 70 3.43 3.56 -8.33
C MET A 70 4.14 4.63 -7.50
N ILE A 71 3.39 5.40 -6.72
CA ILE A 71 3.96 6.40 -5.81
C ILE A 71 4.83 5.73 -4.74
N ILE A 72 4.34 4.62 -4.16
CA ILE A 72 5.12 3.85 -3.18
C ILE A 72 6.43 3.38 -3.80
N ARG A 73 6.38 2.86 -5.02
CA ARG A 73 7.56 2.36 -5.71
C ARG A 73 8.55 3.48 -6.03
N ALA A 74 8.05 4.60 -6.54
CA ALA A 74 8.90 5.70 -6.98
C ALA A 74 9.51 6.48 -5.81
N LEU A 75 8.68 6.92 -4.86
CA LEU A 75 9.14 7.73 -3.73
C LEU A 75 9.63 6.88 -2.57
N GLY A 76 9.03 5.72 -2.38
CA GLY A 76 9.34 4.83 -1.26
C GLY A 76 10.50 3.90 -1.52
N HIS A 77 11.09 3.92 -2.71
CA HIS A 77 12.18 3.01 -3.09
C HIS A 77 11.84 1.56 -2.78
N SER A 78 10.65 1.15 -3.21
CA SER A 78 10.10 -0.16 -2.86
C SER A 78 9.69 -0.93 -4.09
N THR A 79 9.54 -2.24 -3.94
CA THR A 79 8.79 -3.06 -4.88
C THR A 79 7.44 -3.36 -4.25
N THR A 80 6.40 -3.49 -5.08
CA THR A 80 5.05 -3.71 -4.58
C THR A 80 4.38 -4.85 -5.33
N GLU A 81 3.43 -5.48 -4.65
CA GLU A 81 2.55 -6.47 -5.22
C GLU A 81 1.15 -6.11 -4.74
N THR A 82 0.21 -5.91 -5.66
CA THR A 82 -1.15 -5.50 -5.32
C THR A 82 -2.12 -6.64 -5.64
N LEU A 83 -2.92 -7.01 -4.65
CA LEU A 83 -3.90 -8.09 -4.75
C LEU A 83 -5.30 -7.50 -4.68
N LEU A 84 -6.17 -7.92 -5.60
CA LEU A 84 -7.61 -7.70 -5.44
C LEU A 84 -8.09 -8.66 -4.36
N ALA A 85 -8.75 -8.13 -3.34
CA ALA A 85 -9.19 -8.92 -2.20
C ALA A 85 -10.68 -8.77 -1.99
N THR A 86 -11.33 -9.84 -1.59
CA THR A 86 -12.74 -9.83 -1.23
C THR A 86 -12.84 -10.15 0.25
N PRO A 87 -13.59 -9.35 1.03
CA PRO A 87 -13.82 -9.70 2.44
C PRO A 87 -14.36 -11.11 2.56
N TRP A 88 -13.85 -11.85 3.52
CA TRP A 88 -14.11 -13.28 3.65
C TRP A 88 -15.61 -13.62 3.68
N LYS A 89 -16.40 -12.85 4.42
CA LYS A 89 -17.84 -13.08 4.50
C LYS A 89 -18.54 -12.88 3.15
N GLU A 90 -18.11 -11.88 2.38
CA GLU A 90 -18.67 -11.63 1.06
C GLU A 90 -18.33 -12.77 0.11
N PHE A 91 -17.10 -13.26 0.17
CA PHE A 91 -16.68 -14.38 -0.64
C PHE A 91 -17.50 -15.63 -0.34
N LEU A 92 -17.68 -15.96 0.94
CA LEU A 92 -18.48 -17.11 1.34
C LEU A 92 -19.95 -16.98 0.89
N ALA A 93 -20.50 -15.76 0.96
CA ALA A 93 -21.87 -15.51 0.52
C ALA A 93 -22.04 -15.70 -0.99
N ALA A 94 -20.98 -15.58 -1.78
CA ALA A 94 -21.03 -15.79 -3.22
C ALA A 94 -21.02 -17.28 -3.61
N LEU A 95 -20.69 -18.16 -2.69
CA LEU A 95 -20.69 -19.59 -2.91
C LEU A 95 -22.08 -20.19 -2.64
#